data_3b4abce41828ddd72d23a2a26158a393
#
_entry.id   3b4abce41828ddd72d23a2a26158a393
#
_cell.length_a   1.000
_cell.length_b   1.000
_cell.length_c   1.000
_cell.angle_alpha   90.00
_cell.angle_beta   90.00
_cell.angle_gamma   90.00
#
_symmetry.space_group_name_H-M   'P 1'
#
loop_
_entity.id
_entity.type
_entity.pdbx_description
1 polymer ?
#
loop_
_entity_poly.entity_id
_entity_poly.type
_entity_poly.pdbx_seq_one_letter_code
_entity_poly.pdbx_strand_id
1 'polypeptide(L)'
;MEFKRNKIVAVRLFISSLLALQGIAQEIHPISISSKETIAVDSTQYYKEPFRPQFHFSPEKKWMNDPNGLLYYKGIYHLFYQYYPEDIVWGPMHWGHATSTDLIHWQHKKIALFPDHLGYIFSGSAVMDVNNTSGLGTKENPPMIAIFTYHNMEFEKSGKINTQTQGLAYSLDEGTTWKKYEANPIINNTTFRDFRDPKVFWNEDAKIWNLVLVAGDRAQFYTSNNLLHWKLESEFGQNYGAHGGVWECPDIFKLKVNGTQEEKWVLLVSINPGAPNGGSATQYFIGDFDGKTFTTAQKEIKWVDYGTDNYAGVTYNDAPKGERVFLGWMSNWNYARNTPTTNWRSAMTLARTLSVSTINGDYVLQSKPVEQFKKQLTTEFSKEEINIKKGSGKTFVYPKLNQSQIQFNAKNKNLKLIFSNEVKDTLILNYDAKKQTFAIDRRNSGKVNFEKSFGEKIHTTPTPNLISKSIDFQIILDWSSIEIFLNEGVYTFTEQIFPNQPYTKLKIQSTKNQYIKNIVFQSVKGIW
;
A
#
# COMPACT_ATOMS: atom_id res chain seq x y z
N MET A 1 -53.54 49.21 -21.69
CA MET A 1 -54.25 48.70 -22.86
C MET A 1 -54.34 47.19 -22.69
N GLU A 2 -55.41 46.82 -22.21
CA GLU A 2 -56.59 46.14 -22.74
C GLU A 2 -56.35 44.65 -22.92
N PHE A 3 -56.98 43.84 -22.05
CA PHE A 3 -58.30 43.21 -22.12
C PHE A 3 -58.28 41.97 -23.02
N LYS A 4 -58.82 40.85 -22.73
CA LYS A 4 -59.94 40.26 -21.95
C LYS A 4 -59.92 38.76 -22.21
N ARG A 5 -60.26 37.94 -21.36
CA ARG A 5 -61.46 37.40 -20.68
C ARG A 5 -61.88 36.02 -21.11
N ASN A 6 -61.94 35.16 -20.12
CA ASN A 6 -62.99 34.17 -19.77
C ASN A 6 -63.71 33.30 -20.83
N LYS A 7 -63.81 32.02 -20.53
CA LYS A 7 -65.12 31.44 -20.13
C LYS A 7 -65.03 30.01 -19.55
N ILE A 8 -65.70 29.84 -18.45
CA ILE A 8 -66.16 28.65 -17.74
C ILE A 8 -67.40 28.10 -18.45
N VAL A 9 -67.75 26.83 -18.31
CA VAL A 9 -69.02 26.11 -18.34
C VAL A 9 -68.75 24.66 -18.74
N ALA A 10 -69.27 23.58 -18.20
CA ALA A 10 -70.12 23.24 -17.06
C ALA A 10 -70.18 21.70 -16.97
N VAL A 11 -70.47 21.26 -15.81
CA VAL A 11 -70.81 19.92 -15.32
C VAL A 11 -71.94 19.25 -16.14
N ARG A 12 -71.84 17.95 -16.41
CA ARG A 12 -72.99 17.02 -16.39
C ARG A 12 -72.61 15.65 -15.89
N LEU A 13 -73.19 15.25 -14.78
CA LEU A 13 -73.35 13.88 -14.30
C LEU A 13 -74.13 13.05 -15.30
N PHE A 14 -73.76 11.78 -15.47
CA PHE A 14 -74.69 10.67 -15.73
C PHE A 14 -74.29 9.42 -14.94
N ILE A 15 -75.27 8.89 -14.26
CA ILE A 15 -75.25 7.71 -13.38
C ILE A 15 -75.59 6.47 -14.18
N SER A 16 -75.04 5.37 -13.72
CA SER A 16 -75.44 3.97 -13.82
C SER A 16 -75.17 3.15 -15.13
N SER A 17 -74.36 2.13 -14.92
CA SER A 17 -74.81 0.73 -15.03
C SER A 17 -73.75 -0.24 -14.50
N LEU A 18 -74.18 -1.04 -13.53
CA LEU A 18 -73.47 -2.22 -13.02
C LEU A 18 -73.40 -3.27 -14.13
N LEU A 19 -72.17 -3.74 -14.45
CA LEU A 19 -71.97 -5.03 -15.08
C LEU A 19 -70.77 -5.71 -14.46
N ALA A 20 -71.03 -6.82 -13.81
CA ALA A 20 -70.04 -7.70 -13.22
C ALA A 20 -69.15 -8.30 -14.31
N LEU A 21 -67.89 -8.11 -14.23
CA LEU A 21 -66.86 -8.90 -14.91
C LEU A 21 -65.94 -9.52 -13.86
N GLN A 22 -66.04 -10.86 -13.84
CA GLN A 22 -65.12 -11.70 -13.03
C GLN A 22 -63.69 -11.41 -13.40
N GLY A 23 -62.94 -10.92 -12.44
CA GLY A 23 -61.50 -10.73 -12.58
C GLY A 23 -60.77 -12.06 -12.54
N ILE A 24 -60.03 -12.35 -13.58
CA ILE A 24 -58.97 -13.36 -13.59
C ILE A 24 -57.84 -12.80 -12.76
N ALA A 25 -57.65 -13.35 -11.58
CA ALA A 25 -56.45 -13.10 -10.78
C ALA A 25 -55.26 -13.72 -11.52
N GLN A 26 -54.44 -12.89 -12.16
CA GLN A 26 -53.09 -13.30 -12.55
C GLN A 26 -52.25 -13.45 -11.28
N GLU A 27 -51.90 -14.69 -10.98
CA GLU A 27 -50.87 -15.00 -10.00
C GLU A 27 -49.53 -14.36 -10.45
N ILE A 28 -49.09 -13.36 -9.73
CA ILE A 28 -47.75 -12.82 -9.84
C ILE A 28 -46.84 -13.86 -9.21
N HIS A 29 -46.23 -14.72 -10.01
CA HIS A 29 -45.13 -15.55 -9.57
C HIS A 29 -43.97 -14.62 -9.18
N PRO A 30 -43.42 -14.74 -7.95
CA PRO A 30 -42.18 -14.03 -7.62
C PRO A 30 -41.11 -14.55 -8.56
N ILE A 31 -40.46 -13.63 -9.27
CA ILE A 31 -39.24 -13.92 -10.03
C ILE A 31 -38.20 -14.40 -9.00
N SER A 32 -37.98 -15.71 -9.02
CA SER A 32 -36.85 -16.33 -8.33
C SER A 32 -35.59 -15.67 -8.86
N ILE A 33 -34.97 -14.81 -8.03
CA ILE A 33 -33.61 -14.35 -8.27
C ILE A 33 -32.76 -15.61 -8.11
N SER A 34 -32.33 -16.16 -9.22
CA SER A 34 -31.32 -17.21 -9.27
C SER A 34 -30.17 -16.76 -8.41
N SER A 35 -29.97 -17.42 -7.28
CA SER A 35 -28.73 -17.33 -6.52
C SER A 35 -27.61 -17.60 -7.51
N LYS A 36 -26.74 -16.60 -7.75
CA LYS A 36 -25.47 -16.84 -8.44
C LYS A 36 -24.81 -18.00 -7.70
N GLU A 37 -24.75 -19.14 -8.34
CA GLU A 37 -23.92 -20.24 -7.87
C GLU A 37 -22.53 -19.69 -7.71
N THR A 38 -22.12 -19.48 -6.48
CA THR A 38 -20.71 -19.27 -6.13
C THR A 38 -20.05 -20.60 -6.46
N ILE A 39 -19.44 -20.69 -7.64
CA ILE A 39 -18.56 -21.81 -7.95
C ILE A 39 -17.52 -21.80 -6.83
N ALA A 40 -17.60 -22.78 -5.94
CA ALA A 40 -16.60 -22.98 -4.90
C ALA A 40 -15.28 -23.24 -5.63
N VAL A 41 -14.36 -22.28 -5.61
CA VAL A 41 -13.03 -22.46 -6.18
C VAL A 41 -12.37 -23.52 -5.33
N ASP A 42 -11.92 -24.60 -5.98
CA ASP A 42 -11.14 -25.65 -5.34
C ASP A 42 -9.91 -25.02 -4.67
N SER A 43 -9.79 -25.17 -3.36
CA SER A 43 -8.67 -24.60 -2.58
C SER A 43 -7.29 -25.08 -3.05
N THR A 44 -7.22 -26.20 -3.78
CA THR A 44 -5.99 -26.71 -4.41
C THR A 44 -5.49 -25.81 -5.56
N GLN A 45 -6.29 -24.85 -6.03
CA GLN A 45 -5.96 -23.91 -7.10
C GLN A 45 -5.47 -22.55 -6.58
N TYR A 46 -5.55 -22.28 -5.28
CA TYR A 46 -5.02 -21.03 -4.73
C TYR A 46 -3.52 -20.93 -4.98
N TYR A 47 -3.08 -19.69 -5.24
CA TYR A 47 -1.70 -19.31 -5.60
C TYR A 47 -1.18 -19.88 -6.93
N LYS A 48 -2.07 -20.46 -7.77
CA LYS A 48 -1.77 -20.91 -9.14
C LYS A 48 -2.52 -20.10 -10.19
N GLU A 49 -3.34 -19.14 -9.78
CA GLU A 49 -4.12 -18.31 -10.67
C GLU A 49 -3.20 -17.42 -11.53
N PRO A 50 -3.63 -17.00 -12.73
CA PRO A 50 -2.89 -16.04 -13.53
C PRO A 50 -2.53 -14.78 -12.74
N PHE A 51 -1.31 -14.28 -12.91
CA PHE A 51 -0.78 -13.09 -12.24
C PHE A 51 -0.59 -13.21 -10.72
N ARG A 52 -0.86 -14.37 -10.12
CA ARG A 52 -0.67 -14.56 -8.68
C ARG A 52 0.80 -14.39 -8.30
N PRO A 53 1.14 -13.46 -7.39
CA PRO A 53 2.49 -13.31 -6.92
C PRO A 53 3.03 -14.61 -6.30
N GLN A 54 4.26 -14.96 -6.61
CA GLN A 54 4.87 -16.21 -6.17
C GLN A 54 5.69 -16.05 -4.88
N PHE A 55 6.11 -14.83 -4.57
CA PHE A 55 6.89 -14.54 -3.36
C PHE A 55 6.53 -13.20 -2.67
N HIS A 56 5.51 -12.49 -3.17
CA HIS A 56 4.90 -11.40 -2.43
C HIS A 56 3.67 -11.90 -1.67
N PHE A 57 3.40 -11.28 -0.52
CA PHE A 57 2.15 -11.57 0.21
C PHE A 57 0.94 -11.11 -0.62
N SER A 58 -0.04 -12.00 -0.74
CA SER A 58 -1.35 -11.68 -1.32
C SER A 58 -2.44 -12.39 -0.51
N PRO A 59 -3.68 -11.89 -0.48
CA PRO A 59 -4.75 -12.56 0.26
C PRO A 59 -5.03 -13.92 -0.38
N GLU A 60 -5.42 -14.91 0.40
CA GLU A 60 -5.81 -16.21 -0.15
C GLU A 60 -6.88 -16.04 -1.25
N LYS A 61 -7.84 -15.17 -0.99
CA LYS A 61 -8.92 -14.80 -1.91
C LYS A 61 -9.46 -13.40 -1.59
N LYS A 62 -10.24 -12.83 -2.52
CA LYS A 62 -10.99 -11.59 -2.32
C LYS A 62 -10.12 -10.34 -2.30
N TRP A 63 -10.66 -9.23 -1.77
CA TRP A 63 -10.02 -7.92 -1.78
C TRP A 63 -9.10 -7.71 -0.61
N MET A 64 -7.94 -7.10 -0.86
CA MET A 64 -7.02 -6.58 0.15
C MET A 64 -6.51 -5.20 -0.25
N ASN A 65 -6.28 -4.32 0.72
CA ASN A 65 -5.50 -3.09 0.54
C ASN A 65 -4.53 -2.88 1.71
N ASP A 66 -4.52 -1.77 2.39
CA ASP A 66 -3.50 -1.28 3.32
C ASP A 66 -2.97 -2.32 4.32
N PRO A 67 -1.66 -2.39 4.56
CA PRO A 67 -1.12 -3.10 5.70
C PRO A 67 -1.52 -2.38 7.00
N ASN A 68 -1.93 -3.14 8.01
CA ASN A 68 -2.38 -2.64 9.29
C ASN A 68 -1.71 -3.40 10.44
N GLY A 69 -1.69 -2.81 11.62
CA GLY A 69 -1.32 -3.49 12.84
C GLY A 69 0.04 -4.19 12.81
N LEU A 70 1.00 -3.68 12.03
CA LEU A 70 2.31 -4.29 11.87
C LEU A 70 3.04 -4.32 13.21
N LEU A 71 3.22 -5.51 13.78
CA LEU A 71 3.82 -5.73 15.09
C LEU A 71 4.69 -6.98 15.08
N TYR A 72 5.86 -6.89 15.71
CA TYR A 72 6.67 -8.06 16.05
C TYR A 72 6.55 -8.37 17.53
N TYR A 73 6.25 -9.63 17.86
CA TYR A 73 6.17 -10.08 19.23
C TYR A 73 6.58 -11.55 19.35
N LYS A 74 7.45 -11.87 20.30
CA LYS A 74 7.92 -13.25 20.61
C LYS A 74 8.33 -14.08 19.39
N GLY A 75 9.06 -13.49 18.44
CA GLY A 75 9.53 -14.19 17.25
C GLY A 75 8.56 -14.21 16.08
N ILE A 76 7.39 -13.60 16.21
CA ILE A 76 6.33 -13.58 15.21
C ILE A 76 6.12 -12.16 14.70
N TYR A 77 6.14 -11.98 13.39
CA TYR A 77 5.66 -10.79 12.69
C TYR A 77 4.17 -10.94 12.43
N HIS A 78 3.35 -10.05 12.94
CA HIS A 78 1.93 -9.95 12.65
C HIS A 78 1.71 -8.95 11.52
N LEU A 79 0.97 -9.36 10.50
CA LEU A 79 0.46 -8.52 9.44
C LEU A 79 -1.06 -8.58 9.49
N PHE A 80 -1.68 -7.49 9.93
CA PHE A 80 -3.09 -7.27 9.65
C PHE A 80 -3.20 -6.45 8.36
N TYR A 81 -4.36 -6.50 7.73
CA TYR A 81 -4.57 -5.79 6.47
C TYR A 81 -6.05 -5.50 6.24
N GLN A 82 -6.33 -4.43 5.53
CA GLN A 82 -7.67 -4.13 5.07
C GLN A 82 -8.16 -5.27 4.19
N TYR A 83 -9.29 -5.86 4.54
CA TYR A 83 -9.81 -7.06 3.89
C TYR A 83 -11.33 -6.99 3.71
N TYR A 84 -11.81 -7.31 2.50
CA TYR A 84 -13.22 -7.53 2.25
C TYR A 84 -13.45 -8.98 1.82
N PRO A 85 -14.10 -9.81 2.67
CA PRO A 85 -14.22 -11.25 2.43
C PRO A 85 -15.27 -11.66 1.41
N GLU A 86 -16.15 -10.73 0.98
CA GLU A 86 -17.30 -11.08 0.14
C GLU A 86 -16.99 -10.88 -1.36
N ASP A 87 -16.15 -9.92 -1.74
CA ASP A 87 -15.89 -9.59 -3.15
C ASP A 87 -14.43 -9.25 -3.41
N ILE A 88 -14.06 -9.16 -4.71
CA ILE A 88 -12.73 -8.71 -5.18
C ILE A 88 -12.66 -7.19 -5.42
N VAL A 89 -13.65 -6.44 -5.00
CA VAL A 89 -13.66 -4.98 -4.98
C VAL A 89 -13.80 -4.47 -3.55
N TRP A 90 -13.43 -3.22 -3.32
CA TRP A 90 -13.56 -2.59 -2.01
C TRP A 90 -15.00 -2.59 -1.51
N GLY A 91 -15.20 -2.91 -0.25
CA GLY A 91 -16.51 -2.98 0.41
C GLY A 91 -16.40 -2.84 1.92
N PRO A 92 -17.31 -3.40 2.73
CA PRO A 92 -17.23 -3.37 4.18
C PRO A 92 -15.93 -3.96 4.72
N MET A 93 -15.00 -3.07 5.11
CA MET A 93 -13.65 -3.47 5.51
C MET A 93 -13.60 -4.17 6.86
N HIS A 94 -12.81 -5.22 6.90
CA HIS A 94 -12.39 -5.99 8.06
C HIS A 94 -10.87 -5.86 8.22
N TRP A 95 -10.32 -6.31 9.33
CA TRP A 95 -8.91 -6.65 9.39
C TRP A 95 -8.71 -8.15 9.15
N GLY A 96 -8.12 -8.50 7.99
CA GLY A 96 -7.50 -9.80 7.77
C GLY A 96 -6.25 -9.92 8.64
N HIS A 97 -5.74 -11.15 8.82
CA HIS A 97 -4.57 -11.41 9.65
C HIS A 97 -3.69 -12.49 9.02
N ALA A 98 -2.40 -12.27 9.03
CA ALA A 98 -1.37 -13.27 8.70
C ALA A 98 -0.18 -13.13 9.63
N THR A 99 0.59 -14.21 9.79
CA THR A 99 1.79 -14.25 10.62
C THR A 99 2.98 -14.81 9.85
N SER A 100 4.18 -14.36 10.20
CA SER A 100 5.44 -14.87 9.66
C SER A 100 6.53 -14.88 10.73
N THR A 101 7.48 -15.79 10.62
CA THR A 101 8.70 -15.79 11.44
C THR A 101 9.88 -15.11 10.75
N ASP A 102 9.75 -14.80 9.44
CA ASP A 102 10.86 -14.34 8.62
C ASP A 102 10.49 -13.24 7.61
N LEU A 103 9.26 -12.70 7.63
CA LEU A 103 8.75 -11.69 6.69
C LEU A 103 8.59 -12.18 5.24
N ILE A 104 8.83 -13.45 4.98
CA ILE A 104 8.80 -14.06 3.65
C ILE A 104 7.69 -15.10 3.55
N HIS A 105 7.71 -16.09 4.46
CA HIS A 105 6.72 -17.17 4.50
C HIS A 105 5.57 -16.79 5.44
N TRP A 106 4.37 -16.72 4.89
CA TRP A 106 3.20 -16.24 5.62
C TRP A 106 2.17 -17.33 5.85
N GLN A 107 1.53 -17.28 7.01
CA GLN A 107 0.38 -18.11 7.35
C GLN A 107 -0.84 -17.25 7.55
N HIS A 108 -1.86 -17.43 6.72
CA HIS A 108 -3.15 -16.77 6.92
C HIS A 108 -3.81 -17.25 8.22
N LYS A 109 -4.43 -16.32 8.91
CA LYS A 109 -5.18 -16.53 10.15
C LYS A 109 -6.65 -16.15 9.95
N LYS A 110 -7.46 -16.38 10.98
CA LYS A 110 -8.84 -15.90 10.98
C LYS A 110 -8.87 -14.37 10.91
N ILE A 111 -9.95 -13.82 10.36
CA ILE A 111 -10.22 -12.38 10.39
C ILE A 111 -10.16 -11.91 11.85
N ALA A 112 -9.39 -10.87 12.11
CA ALA A 112 -9.17 -10.36 13.46
C ALA A 112 -10.28 -9.41 13.92
N LEU A 113 -10.68 -8.45 13.05
CA LEU A 113 -11.69 -7.45 13.38
C LEU A 113 -12.79 -7.42 12.32
N PHE A 114 -14.02 -7.34 12.78
CA PHE A 114 -15.23 -7.29 11.96
C PHE A 114 -15.92 -5.94 12.12
N PRO A 115 -16.60 -5.42 11.09
CA PRO A 115 -17.50 -4.28 11.23
C PRO A 115 -18.55 -4.48 12.33
N ASP A 116 -19.03 -3.38 12.89
CA ASP A 116 -20.17 -3.36 13.83
C ASP A 116 -21.01 -2.10 13.64
N HIS A 117 -21.87 -1.79 14.64
CA HIS A 117 -22.76 -0.62 14.61
C HIS A 117 -22.02 0.73 14.56
N LEU A 118 -20.73 0.80 14.94
CA LEU A 118 -19.90 2.01 14.83
C LEU A 118 -19.38 2.22 13.42
N GLY A 119 -19.24 1.16 12.62
CA GLY A 119 -18.83 1.25 11.22
C GLY A 119 -17.92 0.12 10.73
N TYR A 120 -17.34 0.33 9.55
CA TYR A 120 -16.30 -0.51 8.96
C TYR A 120 -14.98 -0.34 9.73
N ILE A 121 -14.12 -1.34 9.64
CA ILE A 121 -12.81 -1.31 10.29
C ILE A 121 -11.78 -0.81 9.29
N PHE A 122 -11.47 0.48 9.35
CA PHE A 122 -10.42 1.10 8.54
C PHE A 122 -9.03 0.91 9.15
N SER A 123 -8.02 1.52 8.51
CA SER A 123 -6.63 1.30 8.85
C SER A 123 -6.25 1.77 10.27
N GLY A 124 -5.15 1.24 10.76
CA GLY A 124 -4.61 1.52 12.08
C GLY A 124 -3.39 0.67 12.40
N SER A 125 -3.00 0.64 13.67
CA SER A 125 -1.76 0.01 14.14
C SER A 125 -1.99 -0.88 15.36
N ALA A 126 -0.98 -1.71 15.69
CA ALA A 126 -0.97 -2.54 16.89
C ALA A 126 0.30 -2.33 17.70
N VAL A 127 0.19 -2.46 19.02
CA VAL A 127 1.30 -2.41 19.99
C VAL A 127 1.12 -3.48 21.07
N MET A 128 2.22 -3.84 21.74
CA MET A 128 2.17 -4.59 22.98
C MET A 128 2.18 -3.61 24.16
N ASP A 129 1.15 -3.64 24.99
CA ASP A 129 1.11 -2.88 26.24
C ASP A 129 1.78 -3.70 27.37
N VAL A 130 3.11 -3.87 27.24
CA VAL A 130 3.91 -4.74 28.12
C VAL A 130 3.83 -4.39 29.60
N ASN A 131 3.52 -3.12 29.92
CA ASN A 131 3.36 -2.63 31.27
C ASN A 131 1.90 -2.62 31.75
N ASN A 132 0.97 -3.10 30.90
CA ASN A 132 -0.46 -3.07 31.13
C ASN A 132 -0.98 -1.68 31.58
N THR A 133 -0.51 -0.66 30.88
CA THR A 133 -0.89 0.73 31.17
C THR A 133 -2.37 0.99 30.92
N SER A 134 -2.98 0.24 30.02
CA SER A 134 -4.41 0.29 29.71
C SER A 134 -5.28 -0.39 30.77
N GLY A 135 -4.71 -1.28 31.59
CA GLY A 135 -5.47 -2.10 32.54
C GLY A 135 -6.36 -3.17 31.88
N LEU A 136 -6.20 -3.43 30.57
CA LEU A 136 -7.03 -4.40 29.82
C LEU A 136 -6.53 -5.85 29.92
N GLY A 137 -5.33 -6.05 30.47
CA GLY A 137 -4.74 -7.34 30.77
C GLY A 137 -4.21 -7.42 32.19
N THR A 138 -3.12 -8.16 32.36
CA THR A 138 -2.33 -8.19 33.60
C THR A 138 -0.86 -7.97 33.26
N LYS A 139 -0.01 -7.81 34.28
CA LYS A 139 1.43 -7.69 34.08
C LYS A 139 2.05 -9.00 33.53
N GLU A 140 1.50 -10.13 33.94
CA GLU A 140 1.93 -11.48 33.50
C GLU A 140 1.37 -11.82 32.12
N ASN A 141 0.23 -11.24 31.75
CA ASN A 141 -0.41 -11.40 30.45
C ASN A 141 -0.79 -10.02 29.86
N PRO A 142 0.20 -9.27 29.36
CA PRO A 142 -0.02 -7.95 28.81
C PRO A 142 -0.84 -8.02 27.51
N PRO A 143 -1.74 -7.06 27.28
CA PRO A 143 -2.60 -7.08 26.11
C PRO A 143 -1.85 -6.63 24.86
N MET A 144 -2.11 -7.30 23.73
CA MET A 144 -1.88 -6.74 22.41
C MET A 144 -3.02 -5.78 22.09
N ILE A 145 -2.72 -4.52 21.79
CA ILE A 145 -3.70 -3.46 21.55
C ILE A 145 -3.69 -3.09 20.07
N ALA A 146 -4.86 -3.08 19.44
CA ALA A 146 -5.09 -2.50 18.13
C ALA A 146 -5.86 -1.18 18.28
N ILE A 147 -5.36 -0.10 17.66
CA ILE A 147 -6.08 1.16 17.53
C ILE A 147 -6.29 1.42 16.04
N PHE A 148 -7.55 1.62 15.66
CA PHE A 148 -7.99 1.66 14.27
C PHE A 148 -9.10 2.69 14.08
N THR A 149 -9.41 2.99 12.83
CA THR A 149 -10.49 3.90 12.49
C THR A 149 -11.80 3.13 12.27
N TYR A 150 -12.86 3.53 12.95
CA TYR A 150 -14.22 3.23 12.53
C TYR A 150 -14.65 4.19 11.43
N HIS A 151 -15.22 3.66 10.35
CA HIS A 151 -15.82 4.46 9.28
C HIS A 151 -17.31 4.16 9.15
N ASN A 152 -18.14 5.13 9.48
CA ASN A 152 -19.58 5.00 9.46
C ASN A 152 -20.16 5.44 8.10
N MET A 153 -20.48 4.46 7.25
CA MET A 153 -21.02 4.70 5.91
C MET A 153 -22.40 5.37 5.90
N GLU A 154 -23.22 5.19 6.94
CA GLU A 154 -24.52 5.86 7.02
C GLU A 154 -24.34 7.35 7.30
N PHE A 155 -23.39 7.69 8.17
CA PHE A 155 -23.03 9.08 8.44
C PHE A 155 -22.43 9.74 7.21
N GLU A 156 -21.55 9.06 6.48
CA GLU A 156 -21.00 9.57 5.22
C GLU A 156 -22.10 9.86 4.19
N LYS A 157 -22.99 8.91 3.95
CA LYS A 157 -24.12 9.07 3.02
C LYS A 157 -25.07 10.20 3.43
N SER A 158 -25.21 10.45 4.72
CA SER A 158 -26.04 11.55 5.25
C SER A 158 -25.33 12.90 5.30
N GLY A 159 -24.05 12.97 4.90
CA GLY A 159 -23.25 14.20 4.88
C GLY A 159 -22.79 14.68 6.27
N LYS A 160 -22.82 13.82 7.29
CA LYS A 160 -22.29 14.15 8.62
C LYS A 160 -20.76 14.23 8.58
N ILE A 161 -20.19 15.10 9.39
CA ILE A 161 -18.73 15.29 9.49
C ILE A 161 -18.10 14.16 10.29
N ASN A 162 -18.72 13.72 11.38
CA ASN A 162 -18.17 12.70 12.28
C ASN A 162 -18.31 11.25 11.76
N THR A 163 -17.98 11.05 10.51
CA THR A 163 -17.99 9.72 9.84
C THR A 163 -16.89 8.81 10.35
N GLN A 164 -15.78 9.38 10.80
CA GLN A 164 -14.58 8.64 11.23
C GLN A 164 -14.22 8.97 12.67
N THR A 165 -14.02 7.93 13.47
CA THR A 165 -13.60 7.99 14.88
C THR A 165 -12.58 6.89 15.15
N GLN A 166 -11.78 7.02 16.23
CA GLN A 166 -10.79 5.98 16.52
C GLN A 166 -11.31 5.00 17.56
N GLY A 167 -11.18 3.71 17.25
CA GLY A 167 -11.56 2.61 18.10
C GLY A 167 -10.35 1.83 18.61
N LEU A 168 -10.58 1.05 19.68
CA LEU A 168 -9.61 0.15 20.29
C LEU A 168 -10.17 -1.27 20.37
N ALA A 169 -9.33 -2.24 20.05
CA ALA A 169 -9.55 -3.64 20.37
C ALA A 169 -8.29 -4.23 21.03
N TYR A 170 -8.46 -5.29 21.80
CA TYR A 170 -7.35 -5.94 22.47
C TYR A 170 -7.44 -7.46 22.42
N SER A 171 -6.29 -8.11 22.49
CA SER A 171 -6.11 -9.56 22.54
C SER A 171 -5.28 -9.94 23.75
N LEU A 172 -5.68 -11.03 24.43
CA LEU A 172 -4.96 -11.64 25.55
C LEU A 172 -4.34 -13.00 25.20
N ASP A 173 -4.39 -13.37 23.93
CA ASP A 173 -3.91 -14.63 23.38
C ASP A 173 -3.02 -14.42 22.13
N GLU A 174 -2.16 -13.40 22.21
CA GLU A 174 -1.16 -13.06 21.20
C GLU A 174 -1.75 -12.84 19.78
N GLY A 175 -2.92 -12.16 19.72
CA GLY A 175 -3.58 -11.80 18.47
C GLY A 175 -4.45 -12.89 17.85
N THR A 176 -4.71 -14.01 18.55
CA THR A 176 -5.57 -15.08 18.05
C THR A 176 -7.05 -14.68 18.07
N THR A 177 -7.50 -14.07 19.18
CA THR A 177 -8.85 -13.52 19.31
C THR A 177 -8.81 -12.08 19.79
N TRP A 178 -9.81 -11.30 19.42
CA TRP A 178 -9.87 -9.88 19.69
C TRP A 178 -11.19 -9.48 20.33
N LYS A 179 -11.13 -8.65 21.37
CA LYS A 179 -12.28 -8.03 22.01
C LYS A 179 -12.22 -6.51 21.76
N LYS A 180 -13.29 -5.95 21.22
CA LYS A 180 -13.42 -4.49 21.09
C LYS A 180 -13.64 -3.85 22.47
N TYR A 181 -13.04 -2.69 22.68
CA TYR A 181 -13.20 -1.95 23.93
C TYR A 181 -14.64 -1.43 24.07
N GLU A 182 -15.24 -1.61 25.22
CA GLU A 182 -16.67 -1.35 25.42
C GLU A 182 -17.01 0.15 25.34
N ALA A 183 -16.05 1.02 25.71
CA ALA A 183 -16.23 2.48 25.67
C ALA A 183 -15.72 3.11 24.35
N ASN A 184 -15.66 2.34 23.26
CA ASN A 184 -15.36 2.92 21.95
C ASN A 184 -16.43 3.94 21.52
N PRO A 185 -16.05 5.00 20.77
CA PRO A 185 -14.71 5.32 20.31
C PRO A 185 -13.85 6.00 21.38
N ILE A 186 -12.51 5.75 21.34
CA ILE A 186 -11.54 6.36 22.26
C ILE A 186 -11.09 7.76 21.84
N ILE A 187 -11.22 8.11 20.56
CA ILE A 187 -11.03 9.47 20.03
C ILE A 187 -12.21 9.81 19.12
N ASN A 188 -12.96 10.82 19.51
CA ASN A 188 -14.07 11.35 18.73
C ASN A 188 -13.58 12.43 17.76
N ASN A 189 -14.34 12.64 16.70
CA ASN A 189 -14.11 13.66 15.69
C ASN A 189 -15.37 14.50 15.48
N THR A 190 -15.21 15.81 15.53
CA THR A 190 -16.31 16.77 15.29
C THR A 190 -15.98 17.80 14.22
N THR A 191 -14.78 17.73 13.61
CA THR A 191 -14.24 18.81 12.79
C THR A 191 -13.90 18.38 11.37
N PHE A 192 -13.36 17.17 11.19
CA PHE A 192 -12.81 16.74 9.92
C PHE A 192 -13.68 15.64 9.28
N ARG A 193 -13.88 15.72 7.97
CA ARG A 193 -14.50 14.64 7.20
C ARG A 193 -13.59 13.41 7.17
N ASP A 194 -12.31 13.65 6.90
CA ASP A 194 -11.26 12.64 6.83
C ASP A 194 -10.42 12.73 8.10
N PHE A 195 -10.54 11.72 8.98
CA PHE A 195 -9.91 11.69 10.29
C PHE A 195 -9.58 10.24 10.66
N ARG A 196 -8.38 9.74 10.24
CA ARG A 196 -8.12 8.31 10.21
C ARG A 196 -6.68 7.86 10.36
N ASP A 197 -6.52 6.54 10.37
CA ASP A 197 -5.30 5.78 10.24
C ASP A 197 -4.30 6.01 11.38
N PRO A 198 -4.70 5.72 12.64
CA PRO A 198 -3.85 5.97 13.80
C PRO A 198 -2.63 5.03 13.82
N LYS A 199 -1.44 5.61 13.89
CA LYS A 199 -0.20 4.93 14.23
C LYS A 199 0.16 5.20 15.68
N VAL A 200 0.24 4.15 16.49
CA VAL A 200 0.58 4.21 17.91
C VAL A 200 1.95 3.58 18.14
N PHE A 201 2.73 4.15 19.06
CA PHE A 201 3.99 3.60 19.51
C PHE A 201 4.33 4.10 20.92
N TRP A 202 5.12 3.32 21.66
CA TRP A 202 5.73 3.77 22.90
C TRP A 202 6.94 4.64 22.61
N ASN A 203 6.96 5.85 23.12
CA ASN A 203 8.10 6.76 23.00
C ASN A 203 9.04 6.58 24.19
N GLU A 204 10.15 5.89 23.96
CA GLU A 204 11.13 5.59 25.00
C GLU A 204 11.80 6.83 25.61
N ASP A 205 11.98 7.89 24.82
CA ASP A 205 12.61 9.12 25.30
C ASP A 205 11.66 9.91 26.20
N ALA A 206 10.39 10.01 25.80
CA ALA A 206 9.36 10.76 26.52
C ALA A 206 8.63 9.92 27.58
N LYS A 207 8.81 8.58 27.59
CA LYS A 207 8.11 7.62 28.48
C LYS A 207 6.60 7.76 28.45
N ILE A 208 6.04 7.88 27.25
CA ILE A 208 4.62 8.09 27.01
C ILE A 208 4.19 7.40 25.70
N TRP A 209 2.93 7.04 25.59
CA TRP A 209 2.34 6.62 24.32
C TRP A 209 2.14 7.82 23.41
N ASN A 210 2.64 7.70 22.18
CA ASN A 210 2.35 8.64 21.11
C ASN A 210 1.42 8.01 20.08
N LEU A 211 0.57 8.85 19.48
CA LEU A 211 -0.26 8.51 18.34
C LEU A 211 -0.16 9.62 17.31
N VAL A 212 0.02 9.25 16.04
CA VAL A 212 -0.17 10.13 14.90
C VAL A 212 -1.32 9.60 14.05
N LEU A 213 -2.23 10.48 13.65
CA LEU A 213 -3.27 10.20 12.66
C LEU A 213 -3.36 11.34 11.66
N VAL A 214 -4.12 11.17 10.59
CA VAL A 214 -4.35 12.23 9.61
C VAL A 214 -5.74 12.84 9.75
N ALA A 215 -5.80 14.16 9.59
CA ALA A 215 -7.00 14.99 9.65
C ALA A 215 -7.04 15.87 8.38
N GLY A 216 -7.72 15.38 7.34
CA GLY A 216 -7.73 16.00 6.02
C GLY A 216 -6.36 15.94 5.33
N ASP A 217 -5.66 17.07 5.24
CA ASP A 217 -4.35 17.21 4.58
C ASP A 217 -3.20 17.53 5.57
N ARG A 218 -3.33 17.07 6.83
CA ARG A 218 -2.34 17.25 7.89
C ARG A 218 -2.27 16.06 8.85
N ALA A 219 -1.16 15.93 9.53
CA ALA A 219 -0.98 14.97 10.61
C ALA A 219 -1.29 15.64 11.96
N GLN A 220 -1.95 14.93 12.86
CA GLN A 220 -2.19 15.32 14.25
C GLN A 220 -1.44 14.38 15.19
N PHE A 221 -0.75 14.93 16.19
CA PHE A 221 0.02 14.19 17.18
C PHE A 221 -0.68 14.21 18.52
N TYR A 222 -0.78 13.04 19.14
CA TYR A 222 -1.44 12.85 20.43
C TYR A 222 -0.51 12.17 21.42
N THR A 223 -0.76 12.37 22.71
CA THR A 223 -0.13 11.66 23.83
C THR A 223 -1.16 10.96 24.71
N SER A 224 -0.75 9.84 25.32
CA SER A 224 -1.56 9.10 26.29
C SER A 224 -0.68 8.40 27.33
N ASN A 225 -1.15 8.34 28.57
CA ASN A 225 -0.53 7.54 29.63
C ASN A 225 -1.06 6.09 29.67
N ASN A 226 -2.19 5.79 29.01
CA ASN A 226 -2.93 4.55 29.22
C ASN A 226 -3.60 3.98 27.95
N LEU A 227 -3.29 4.51 26.75
CA LEU A 227 -3.87 4.09 25.46
C LEU A 227 -5.39 4.33 25.33
N LEU A 228 -6.10 4.70 26.41
CA LEU A 228 -7.55 4.89 26.45
C LEU A 228 -7.94 6.35 26.31
N HIS A 229 -7.14 7.25 26.88
CA HIS A 229 -7.39 8.70 26.90
C HIS A 229 -6.26 9.43 26.18
N TRP A 230 -6.60 10.16 25.14
CA TRP A 230 -5.67 10.82 24.26
C TRP A 230 -5.80 12.34 24.31
N LYS A 231 -4.67 13.02 24.33
CA LYS A 231 -4.59 14.48 24.28
C LYS A 231 -3.93 14.91 22.98
N LEU A 232 -4.60 15.76 22.20
CA LEU A 232 -4.01 16.42 21.03
C LEU A 232 -2.91 17.39 21.50
N GLU A 233 -1.72 17.26 20.95
CA GLU A 233 -0.57 18.11 21.28
C GLU A 233 -0.24 19.10 20.17
N SER A 234 -0.20 18.64 18.89
CA SER A 234 0.16 19.49 17.75
C SER A 234 -0.35 18.96 16.42
N GLU A 235 -0.18 19.77 15.38
CA GLU A 235 -0.44 19.43 13.98
C GLU A 235 0.81 19.70 13.12
N PHE A 236 0.95 18.96 12.01
CA PHE A 236 1.99 19.16 11.01
C PHE A 236 1.42 18.95 9.62
N GLY A 237 1.90 19.74 8.63
CA GLY A 237 1.64 19.47 7.22
C GLY A 237 1.10 20.68 6.44
N GLN A 238 0.44 21.64 7.08
CA GLN A 238 -0.24 22.74 6.37
C GLN A 238 0.61 23.44 5.30
N ASN A 239 1.93 23.53 5.50
CA ASN A 239 2.88 24.19 4.58
C ASN A 239 3.98 23.25 4.08
N TYR A 240 3.79 21.94 4.20
CA TYR A 240 4.78 20.92 3.88
C TYR A 240 4.17 19.79 3.07
N GLY A 241 4.95 19.25 2.12
CA GLY A 241 4.57 18.06 1.38
C GLY A 241 3.62 18.32 0.21
N ALA A 242 3.11 17.22 -0.34
CA ALA A 242 2.15 17.22 -1.42
C ALA A 242 0.73 17.44 -0.87
N HIS A 243 -0.05 18.24 -1.58
CA HIS A 243 -1.44 18.55 -1.31
C HIS A 243 -2.31 18.32 -2.56
N GLY A 244 -3.61 18.51 -2.44
CA GLY A 244 -4.58 18.28 -3.52
C GLY A 244 -5.25 16.93 -3.47
N GLY A 245 -4.91 16.13 -2.45
CA GLY A 245 -5.54 14.87 -2.08
C GLY A 245 -5.69 14.75 -0.57
N VAL A 246 -6.26 13.65 -0.12
CA VAL A 246 -6.38 13.32 1.30
C VAL A 246 -5.10 12.65 1.78
N TRP A 247 -4.62 13.06 2.95
CA TRP A 247 -3.53 12.37 3.62
C TRP A 247 -4.06 11.11 4.31
N GLU A 248 -3.26 10.03 4.27
CA GLU A 248 -3.64 8.70 4.79
C GLU A 248 -2.43 7.99 5.39
N CYS A 249 -2.67 7.00 6.23
CA CYS A 249 -1.69 6.04 6.76
C CYS A 249 -0.37 6.69 7.21
N PRO A 250 -0.40 7.59 8.22
CA PRO A 250 0.83 8.19 8.73
C PRO A 250 1.61 7.15 9.54
N ASP A 251 2.93 7.30 9.53
CA ASP A 251 3.83 6.57 10.43
C ASP A 251 4.96 7.49 10.89
N ILE A 252 5.41 7.34 12.13
CA ILE A 252 6.54 8.12 12.65
C ILE A 252 7.48 7.22 13.46
N PHE A 253 8.76 7.34 13.19
CA PHE A 253 9.79 6.54 13.85
C PHE A 253 11.15 7.22 13.80
N LYS A 254 12.04 6.81 14.70
CA LYS A 254 13.41 7.30 14.78
C LYS A 254 14.38 6.36 14.07
N LEU A 255 15.33 6.92 13.34
CA LEU A 255 16.43 6.21 12.68
C LEU A 255 17.76 6.91 12.92
N LYS A 256 18.80 6.10 13.07
CA LYS A 256 20.18 6.57 13.05
C LYS A 256 20.61 6.91 11.63
N VAL A 257 21.27 8.06 11.44
CA VAL A 257 21.83 8.45 10.15
C VAL A 257 23.07 7.62 9.87
N ASN A 258 23.08 6.93 8.75
CA ASN A 258 24.16 6.01 8.37
C ASN A 258 25.55 6.67 8.46
N GLY A 259 26.50 5.98 9.09
CA GLY A 259 27.87 6.45 9.25
C GLY A 259 28.06 7.53 10.33
N THR A 260 27.04 7.88 11.11
CA THR A 260 27.08 8.89 12.16
C THR A 260 26.51 8.38 13.48
N GLN A 261 26.54 9.21 14.54
CA GLN A 261 25.80 8.98 15.78
C GLN A 261 24.48 9.77 15.84
N GLU A 262 24.20 10.56 14.82
CA GLU A 262 23.01 11.38 14.74
C GLU A 262 21.76 10.50 14.54
N GLU A 263 20.68 10.86 15.21
CA GLU A 263 19.35 10.25 15.02
C GLU A 263 18.38 11.28 14.46
N LYS A 264 17.51 10.84 13.55
CA LYS A 264 16.44 11.66 12.99
C LYS A 264 15.11 10.92 13.06
N TRP A 265 14.06 11.67 13.23
CA TRP A 265 12.71 11.17 13.08
C TRP A 265 12.28 11.23 11.62
N VAL A 266 11.61 10.19 11.20
CA VAL A 266 11.02 10.08 9.86
C VAL A 266 9.50 10.02 10.03
N LEU A 267 8.80 10.94 9.38
CA LEU A 267 7.35 10.92 9.25
C LEU A 267 7.00 10.47 7.84
N LEU A 268 6.27 9.37 7.71
CA LEU A 268 5.66 8.91 6.46
C LEU A 268 4.21 9.41 6.40
N VAL A 269 3.74 9.77 5.22
CA VAL A 269 2.34 10.13 4.97
C VAL A 269 1.97 9.75 3.54
N SER A 270 0.97 8.92 3.39
CA SER A 270 0.37 8.61 2.08
C SER A 270 -0.55 9.73 1.62
N ILE A 271 -0.73 9.88 0.31
CA ILE A 271 -1.65 10.86 -0.29
C ILE A 271 -2.36 10.26 -1.50
N ASN A 272 -3.66 10.55 -1.62
CA ASN A 272 -4.46 10.17 -2.79
C ASN A 272 -5.58 11.20 -3.09
N PRO A 273 -5.61 11.78 -4.33
CA PRO A 273 -4.54 11.78 -5.34
C PRO A 273 -3.38 12.70 -4.92
N GLY A 274 -2.27 12.69 -5.65
CA GLY A 274 -1.15 13.60 -5.37
C GLY A 274 0.23 13.01 -5.71
N ALA A 275 0.29 11.75 -6.14
CA ALA A 275 1.53 11.08 -6.51
C ALA A 275 2.22 11.70 -7.74
N PRO A 276 3.56 11.64 -7.83
CA PRO A 276 4.33 12.25 -8.92
C PRO A 276 3.97 11.69 -10.30
N ASN A 277 3.63 10.41 -10.36
CA ASN A 277 3.20 9.74 -11.59
C ASN A 277 1.68 9.52 -11.68
N GLY A 278 0.92 10.10 -10.74
CA GLY A 278 -0.55 10.07 -10.68
C GLY A 278 -1.10 9.03 -9.70
N GLY A 279 -2.31 9.30 -9.21
CA GLY A 279 -2.97 8.49 -8.20
C GLY A 279 -2.34 8.62 -6.82
N SER A 280 -2.03 7.51 -6.20
CA SER A 280 -1.63 7.38 -4.80
C SER A 280 -0.13 7.10 -4.63
N ALA A 281 0.50 7.68 -3.60
CA ALA A 281 1.89 7.41 -3.18
C ALA A 281 2.13 7.79 -1.71
N THR A 282 3.27 7.37 -1.15
CA THR A 282 3.70 7.68 0.21
C THR A 282 4.88 8.65 0.18
N GLN A 283 4.70 9.85 0.73
CA GLN A 283 5.74 10.84 0.93
C GLN A 283 6.41 10.68 2.30
N TYR A 284 7.61 11.26 2.46
CA TYR A 284 8.28 11.27 3.75
C TYR A 284 8.91 12.63 4.09
N PHE A 285 9.05 12.85 5.39
CA PHE A 285 9.74 14.00 5.97
C PHE A 285 10.77 13.49 6.97
N ILE A 286 11.97 14.11 6.96
CA ILE A 286 13.02 13.81 7.95
C ILE A 286 13.23 15.06 8.79
N GLY A 287 13.21 14.91 10.12
CA GLY A 287 13.25 16.02 11.04
C GLY A 287 13.48 15.58 12.48
N ASP A 288 12.94 16.34 13.41
CA ASP A 288 13.03 16.13 14.85
C ASP A 288 11.63 16.05 15.47
N PHE A 289 11.47 15.23 16.50
CA PHE A 289 10.22 15.05 17.23
C PHE A 289 10.50 14.95 18.72
N ASP A 290 9.89 15.81 19.51
CA ASP A 290 10.10 15.91 20.97
C ASP A 290 9.07 15.11 21.79
N GLY A 291 8.29 14.26 21.14
CA GLY A 291 7.17 13.53 21.74
C GLY A 291 5.82 14.26 21.61
N LYS A 292 5.81 15.50 21.11
CA LYS A 292 4.60 16.32 20.95
C LYS A 292 4.54 17.01 19.60
N THR A 293 5.68 17.53 19.13
CA THR A 293 5.76 18.38 17.93
C THR A 293 6.82 17.84 16.97
N PHE A 294 6.43 17.64 15.71
CA PHE A 294 7.37 17.31 14.63
C PHE A 294 7.79 18.57 13.90
N THR A 295 9.10 18.72 13.67
CA THR A 295 9.67 19.84 12.94
C THR A 295 10.65 19.36 11.88
N THR A 296 10.73 20.06 10.74
CA THR A 296 11.68 19.72 9.67
C THR A 296 12.15 20.95 8.90
N ALA A 297 13.39 20.90 8.43
CA ALA A 297 13.93 21.86 7.48
C ALA A 297 13.67 21.46 6.00
N GLN A 298 13.17 20.26 5.77
CA GLN A 298 12.90 19.73 4.43
C GLN A 298 11.85 20.60 3.70
N LYS A 299 12.17 21.05 2.50
CA LYS A 299 11.24 21.83 1.65
C LYS A 299 10.75 21.03 0.45
N GLU A 300 11.60 20.15 -0.09
CA GLU A 300 11.22 19.32 -1.23
C GLU A 300 10.32 18.17 -0.81
N ILE A 301 9.40 17.82 -1.70
CA ILE A 301 8.57 16.63 -1.56
C ILE A 301 9.43 15.42 -1.93
N LYS A 302 9.56 14.48 -1.01
CA LYS A 302 10.31 13.24 -1.18
C LYS A 302 9.38 12.04 -1.02
N TRP A 303 9.61 11.00 -1.81
CA TRP A 303 8.74 9.82 -1.87
C TRP A 303 9.49 8.56 -1.43
N VAL A 304 8.79 7.69 -0.71
CA VAL A 304 9.33 6.38 -0.32
C VAL A 304 9.55 5.49 -1.54
N ASP A 305 8.66 5.64 -2.53
CA ASP A 305 8.70 4.91 -3.80
C ASP A 305 8.25 5.85 -4.93
N TYR A 306 8.92 5.82 -6.05
CA TYR A 306 8.66 6.66 -7.21
C TYR A 306 7.90 5.93 -8.32
N GLY A 307 7.64 4.63 -8.17
CA GLY A 307 6.69 3.88 -8.98
C GLY A 307 5.26 4.27 -8.67
N THR A 308 4.31 3.66 -9.34
CA THR A 308 2.89 3.96 -9.13
C THR A 308 2.19 3.01 -8.15
N ASP A 309 2.83 1.90 -7.78
CA ASP A 309 2.18 0.81 -7.07
C ASP A 309 2.79 0.52 -5.69
N ASN A 310 2.95 1.56 -4.86
CA ASN A 310 3.31 1.43 -3.45
C ASN A 310 2.57 2.51 -2.65
N TYR A 311 1.59 2.11 -1.88
CA TYR A 311 0.70 2.99 -1.14
C TYR A 311 0.43 2.51 0.28
N ALA A 312 -0.05 3.41 1.14
CA ALA A 312 -0.47 3.13 2.52
C ALA A 312 0.60 2.41 3.36
N GLY A 313 1.88 2.57 2.97
CA GLY A 313 2.97 1.84 3.57
C GLY A 313 3.30 2.35 4.98
N VAL A 314 3.45 1.40 5.92
CA VAL A 314 3.78 1.65 7.32
C VAL A 314 4.85 0.68 7.79
N THR A 315 5.38 0.89 9.00
CA THR A 315 6.46 0.08 9.57
C THR A 315 6.02 -0.78 10.75
N TYR A 316 6.74 -1.87 10.98
CA TYR A 316 6.55 -2.72 12.14
C TYR A 316 6.92 -2.01 13.44
N ASN A 317 6.05 -2.10 14.44
CA ASN A 317 6.41 -1.82 15.81
C ASN A 317 7.24 -2.99 16.36
N ASP A 318 8.22 -2.68 17.21
CA ASP A 318 9.04 -3.63 17.96
C ASP A 318 9.84 -4.63 17.11
N ALA A 319 10.15 -4.30 15.84
CA ALA A 319 11.00 -5.16 15.01
C ALA A 319 12.36 -5.42 15.69
N PRO A 320 12.91 -6.66 15.58
CA PRO A 320 14.12 -7.02 16.30
C PRO A 320 15.32 -6.22 15.83
N LYS A 321 16.34 -6.10 16.70
CA LYS A 321 17.61 -5.39 16.45
C LYS A 321 17.45 -3.91 16.11
N GLY A 322 16.32 -3.29 16.42
CA GLY A 322 16.03 -1.90 16.07
C GLY A 322 15.88 -1.66 14.56
N GLU A 323 15.69 -2.70 13.78
CA GLU A 323 15.39 -2.56 12.35
C GLU A 323 14.05 -1.86 12.14
N ARG A 324 13.98 -1.00 11.12
CA ARG A 324 12.72 -0.41 10.70
C ARG A 324 12.24 -1.09 9.42
N VAL A 325 11.33 -2.04 9.60
CA VAL A 325 10.77 -2.85 8.50
C VAL A 325 9.49 -2.22 8.00
N PHE A 326 9.46 -1.88 6.73
CA PHE A 326 8.35 -1.25 6.01
C PHE A 326 7.65 -2.27 5.12
N LEU A 327 6.33 -2.13 4.99
CA LEU A 327 5.50 -2.88 4.05
C LEU A 327 4.47 -1.93 3.46
N GLY A 328 4.24 -1.97 2.13
CA GLY A 328 3.26 -1.15 1.44
C GLY A 328 2.24 -1.98 0.67
N TRP A 329 1.07 -1.42 0.41
CA TRP A 329 0.10 -1.99 -0.51
C TRP A 329 0.57 -1.80 -1.95
N MET A 330 0.75 -2.91 -2.68
CA MET A 330 1.17 -2.92 -4.07
C MET A 330 -0.03 -2.71 -4.98
N SER A 331 -0.51 -1.49 -5.06
CA SER A 331 -1.53 -1.05 -6.02
C SER A 331 -1.66 0.48 -6.04
N ASN A 332 -2.64 0.98 -6.81
CA ASN A 332 -2.95 2.40 -6.93
C ASN A 332 -4.47 2.58 -7.05
N TRP A 333 -5.04 3.53 -6.32
CA TRP A 333 -6.48 3.76 -6.29
C TRP A 333 -7.09 4.10 -7.66
N ASN A 334 -6.27 4.59 -8.61
CA ASN A 334 -6.73 4.88 -9.97
C ASN A 334 -7.26 3.64 -10.70
N TYR A 335 -6.76 2.43 -10.36
CA TYR A 335 -7.11 1.20 -11.09
C TYR A 335 -7.22 -0.06 -10.22
N ALA A 336 -7.00 0.03 -8.92
CA ALA A 336 -6.97 -1.14 -8.04
C ALA A 336 -8.22 -2.02 -8.15
N ARG A 337 -9.40 -1.41 -8.36
CA ARG A 337 -10.69 -2.13 -8.48
C ARG A 337 -10.81 -2.93 -9.77
N ASN A 338 -10.02 -2.61 -10.80
CA ASN A 338 -10.16 -3.09 -12.18
C ASN A 338 -8.99 -3.99 -12.64
N THR A 339 -7.98 -4.24 -11.78
CA THR A 339 -6.86 -5.13 -12.15
C THR A 339 -7.35 -6.49 -12.65
N PRO A 340 -6.67 -7.12 -13.64
CA PRO A 340 -7.18 -8.28 -14.36
C PRO A 340 -6.99 -9.61 -13.59
N THR A 341 -7.32 -9.60 -12.30
CA THR A 341 -7.34 -10.77 -11.42
C THR A 341 -8.77 -11.22 -11.14
N THR A 342 -9.02 -12.47 -10.83
CA THR A 342 -10.38 -13.05 -10.79
C THR A 342 -10.87 -13.41 -9.39
N ASN A 343 -10.06 -14.11 -8.59
CA ASN A 343 -10.46 -14.64 -7.28
C ASN A 343 -9.85 -13.88 -6.11
N TRP A 344 -8.84 -13.11 -6.38
CA TRP A 344 -8.06 -12.33 -5.42
C TRP A 344 -7.74 -10.97 -6.02
N ARG A 345 -7.44 -10.01 -5.18
CA ARG A 345 -7.02 -8.69 -5.65
C ARG A 345 -6.03 -8.06 -4.69
N SER A 346 -4.94 -7.51 -5.27
CA SER A 346 -3.84 -6.82 -4.62
C SER A 346 -2.79 -7.74 -3.98
N ALA A 347 -1.63 -7.16 -3.72
CA ALA A 347 -0.51 -7.77 -3.01
C ALA A 347 0.12 -6.73 -2.09
N MET A 348 1.00 -7.16 -1.19
CA MET A 348 1.96 -6.26 -0.52
C MET A 348 3.25 -6.19 -1.32
N THR A 349 4.02 -5.11 -1.17
CA THR A 349 5.41 -5.03 -1.63
C THR A 349 6.28 -6.07 -0.91
N LEU A 350 7.50 -6.30 -1.33
CA LEU A 350 8.47 -6.96 -0.46
C LEU A 350 8.60 -6.18 0.86
N ALA A 351 8.81 -6.89 1.96
CA ALA A 351 9.22 -6.26 3.20
C ALA A 351 10.58 -5.58 2.99
N ARG A 352 10.71 -4.33 3.42
CA ARG A 352 11.89 -3.49 3.18
C ARG A 352 12.46 -2.94 4.47
N THR A 353 13.77 -2.98 4.61
CA THR A 353 14.48 -2.27 5.68
C THR A 353 14.69 -0.82 5.26
N LEU A 354 14.27 0.12 6.12
CA LEU A 354 14.49 1.55 5.93
C LEU A 354 15.75 2.01 6.66
N SER A 355 16.47 2.95 6.05
CA SER A 355 17.61 3.64 6.65
C SER A 355 17.69 5.09 6.18
N VAL A 356 18.43 5.94 6.89
CA VAL A 356 18.66 7.34 6.51
C VAL A 356 20.13 7.55 6.22
N SER A 357 20.45 8.21 5.12
CA SER A 357 21.80 8.65 4.75
C SER A 357 21.83 10.12 4.41
N THR A 358 23.01 10.75 4.54
CA THR A 358 23.24 12.09 4.01
C THR A 358 23.81 11.99 2.60
N ILE A 359 23.12 12.58 1.61
CA ILE A 359 23.54 12.63 0.21
C ILE A 359 23.49 14.10 -0.24
N ASN A 360 24.61 14.66 -0.70
CA ASN A 360 24.73 16.06 -1.09
C ASN A 360 24.30 17.07 0.01
N GLY A 361 24.46 16.72 1.28
CA GLY A 361 24.04 17.55 2.40
C GLY A 361 22.58 17.39 2.83
N ASP A 362 21.79 16.62 2.09
CA ASP A 362 20.38 16.33 2.41
C ASP A 362 20.19 14.95 3.02
N TYR A 363 19.25 14.82 3.94
CA TYR A 363 18.81 13.51 4.42
C TYR A 363 17.94 12.83 3.37
N VAL A 364 18.26 11.56 3.09
CA VAL A 364 17.55 10.72 2.14
C VAL A 364 17.16 9.41 2.82
N LEU A 365 15.88 9.07 2.75
CA LEU A 365 15.39 7.76 3.17
C LEU A 365 15.73 6.73 2.10
N GLN A 366 16.37 5.65 2.50
CA GLN A 366 16.69 4.51 1.65
C GLN A 366 15.79 3.33 2.03
N SER A 367 15.41 2.55 1.04
CA SER A 367 14.49 1.43 1.19
C SER A 367 14.99 0.25 0.38
N LYS A 368 15.26 -0.90 1.01
CA LYS A 368 15.75 -2.10 0.33
C LYS A 368 15.13 -3.37 0.89
N PRO A 369 15.02 -4.45 0.09
CA PRO A 369 14.48 -5.72 0.58
C PRO A 369 15.18 -6.17 1.86
N VAL A 370 14.42 -6.76 2.78
CA VAL A 370 14.96 -7.32 4.02
C VAL A 370 16.01 -8.40 3.73
N GLU A 371 16.99 -8.57 4.61
CA GLU A 371 18.07 -9.56 4.42
C GLU A 371 17.54 -10.99 4.28
N GLN A 372 16.41 -11.30 4.89
CA GLN A 372 15.76 -12.61 4.81
C GLN A 372 15.40 -13.00 3.38
N PHE A 373 15.13 -12.02 2.51
CA PHE A 373 14.81 -12.27 1.10
C PHE A 373 15.98 -12.95 0.35
N LYS A 374 17.22 -12.71 0.74
CA LYS A 374 18.40 -13.34 0.12
C LYS A 374 18.36 -14.87 0.20
N LYS A 375 17.70 -15.44 1.21
CA LYS A 375 17.56 -16.91 1.36
C LYS A 375 16.65 -17.54 0.30
N GLN A 376 15.86 -16.74 -0.42
CA GLN A 376 15.00 -17.21 -1.50
C GLN A 376 15.73 -17.26 -2.86
N LEU A 377 16.95 -16.75 -2.91
CA LEU A 377 17.69 -16.55 -4.18
C LEU A 377 18.59 -17.74 -4.50
N THR A 378 18.52 -18.19 -5.76
CA THR A 378 19.46 -19.17 -6.33
C THR A 378 20.13 -18.56 -7.56
N THR A 379 21.46 -18.46 -7.55
CA THR A 379 22.22 -17.91 -8.68
C THR A 379 22.22 -18.89 -9.85
N GLU A 380 21.67 -18.45 -10.97
CA GLU A 380 21.56 -19.22 -12.22
C GLU A 380 22.61 -18.80 -13.26
N PHE A 381 22.98 -17.52 -13.24
CA PHE A 381 23.99 -16.96 -14.15
C PHE A 381 24.71 -15.81 -13.47
N SER A 382 26.02 -15.74 -13.69
CA SER A 382 26.83 -14.58 -13.29
C SER A 382 27.92 -14.29 -14.32
N LYS A 383 28.25 -13.01 -14.48
CA LYS A 383 29.35 -12.55 -15.29
C LYS A 383 29.97 -11.28 -14.73
N GLU A 384 31.28 -11.26 -14.61
CA GLU A 384 32.00 -10.15 -14.00
C GLU A 384 31.87 -8.85 -14.81
N GLU A 385 32.05 -8.93 -16.17
CA GLU A 385 31.95 -7.75 -17.02
C GLU A 385 31.34 -8.09 -18.40
N ILE A 386 30.50 -7.16 -18.87
CA ILE A 386 29.94 -7.16 -20.22
C ILE A 386 30.14 -5.79 -20.84
N ASN A 387 30.72 -5.75 -22.02
CA ASN A 387 30.87 -4.52 -22.78
C ASN A 387 29.73 -4.38 -23.80
N ILE A 388 29.04 -3.24 -23.76
CA ILE A 388 28.02 -2.86 -24.73
C ILE A 388 28.54 -1.69 -25.54
N LYS A 389 28.82 -1.91 -26.83
CA LYS A 389 29.28 -0.87 -27.75
C LYS A 389 28.19 0.17 -27.97
N LYS A 390 28.60 1.41 -28.25
CA LYS A 390 27.71 2.51 -28.60
C LYS A 390 26.66 2.10 -29.63
N GLY A 391 25.37 2.36 -29.34
CA GLY A 391 24.25 2.07 -30.23
C GLY A 391 23.88 0.60 -30.35
N SER A 392 24.56 -0.31 -29.62
CA SER A 392 24.27 -1.74 -29.62
C SER A 392 23.57 -2.19 -28.34
N GLY A 393 23.25 -3.49 -28.25
CA GLY A 393 22.69 -4.11 -27.08
C GLY A 393 23.13 -5.56 -26.90
N LYS A 394 22.96 -6.06 -25.69
CA LYS A 394 23.14 -7.48 -25.34
C LYS A 394 21.80 -8.04 -24.88
N THR A 395 21.39 -9.16 -25.47
CA THR A 395 20.18 -9.88 -25.08
C THR A 395 20.54 -11.10 -24.25
N PHE A 396 19.83 -11.27 -23.15
CA PHE A 396 19.83 -12.44 -22.29
C PHE A 396 18.49 -13.14 -22.47
N VAL A 397 18.52 -14.45 -22.66
CA VAL A 397 17.32 -15.29 -22.63
C VAL A 397 17.35 -16.06 -21.33
N TYR A 398 16.30 -15.85 -20.52
CA TYR A 398 16.21 -16.44 -19.19
C TYR A 398 14.74 -16.86 -18.92
N PRO A 399 14.42 -18.16 -18.97
CA PRO A 399 13.04 -18.65 -18.87
C PRO A 399 12.33 -18.30 -17.55
N LYS A 400 13.10 -18.13 -16.46
CA LYS A 400 12.56 -17.77 -15.12
C LYS A 400 12.54 -16.26 -14.88
N LEU A 401 12.61 -15.43 -15.92
CA LEU A 401 12.75 -13.97 -15.78
C LEU A 401 11.61 -13.34 -14.95
N ASN A 402 10.39 -13.85 -15.08
CA ASN A 402 9.22 -13.38 -14.31
C ASN A 402 9.18 -13.83 -12.85
N GLN A 403 10.19 -14.53 -12.36
CA GLN A 403 10.32 -14.93 -10.96
C GLN A 403 11.79 -14.87 -10.59
N SER A 404 12.36 -13.67 -10.66
CA SER A 404 13.81 -13.49 -10.61
C SER A 404 14.25 -12.20 -9.95
N GLN A 405 15.50 -12.21 -9.51
CA GLN A 405 16.27 -11.01 -9.21
C GLN A 405 17.42 -10.85 -10.21
N ILE A 406 17.62 -9.64 -10.71
CA ILE A 406 18.74 -9.26 -11.54
C ILE A 406 19.51 -8.15 -10.83
N GLN A 407 20.81 -8.34 -10.66
CA GLN A 407 21.70 -7.33 -10.08
C GLN A 407 22.85 -7.03 -11.01
N PHE A 408 23.24 -5.78 -11.09
CA PHE A 408 24.44 -5.35 -11.81
C PHE A 408 24.82 -3.90 -11.47
N ASN A 409 26.08 -3.55 -11.78
CA ASN A 409 26.57 -2.18 -11.74
C ASN A 409 26.77 -1.66 -13.17
N ALA A 410 26.34 -0.45 -13.44
CA ALA A 410 26.55 0.22 -14.72
C ALA A 410 27.24 1.57 -14.52
N LYS A 411 28.12 2.00 -15.44
CA LYS A 411 28.60 3.37 -15.42
C LYS A 411 27.42 4.34 -15.50
N ASN A 412 27.53 5.48 -14.85
CA ASN A 412 26.50 6.53 -14.88
C ASN A 412 26.40 7.16 -16.28
N LYS A 413 25.76 6.46 -17.19
CA LYS A 413 25.50 6.82 -18.59
C LYS A 413 24.13 6.30 -18.99
N ASN A 414 23.59 6.80 -20.11
CA ASN A 414 22.31 6.34 -20.64
C ASN A 414 22.25 4.83 -20.75
N LEU A 415 21.19 4.25 -20.20
CA LEU A 415 20.96 2.82 -20.19
C LEU A 415 19.48 2.52 -20.42
N LYS A 416 19.19 1.55 -21.30
CA LYS A 416 17.83 1.08 -21.58
C LYS A 416 17.77 -0.42 -21.37
N LEU A 417 16.82 -0.87 -20.56
CA LEU A 417 16.50 -2.27 -20.34
C LEU A 417 15.14 -2.56 -20.96
N ILE A 418 15.02 -3.63 -21.71
CA ILE A 418 13.78 -4.05 -22.37
C ILE A 418 13.50 -5.49 -21.96
N PHE A 419 12.48 -5.70 -21.16
CA PHE A 419 11.91 -7.00 -20.85
C PHE A 419 10.89 -7.33 -21.93
N SER A 420 10.91 -8.57 -22.45
CA SER A 420 9.98 -8.98 -23.51
C SER A 420 9.69 -10.48 -23.47
N ASN A 421 8.58 -10.86 -24.12
CA ASN A 421 8.15 -12.23 -24.33
C ASN A 421 7.91 -12.53 -25.81
N GLU A 422 7.48 -13.75 -26.13
CA GLU A 422 7.25 -14.21 -27.50
C GLU A 422 6.00 -13.56 -28.15
N VAL A 423 5.04 -13.10 -27.35
CA VAL A 423 3.85 -12.40 -27.85
C VAL A 423 4.05 -10.89 -27.98
N LYS A 424 5.30 -10.41 -27.84
CA LYS A 424 5.75 -9.03 -28.02
C LYS A 424 5.29 -8.05 -26.94
N ASP A 425 4.85 -8.51 -25.77
CA ASP A 425 4.72 -7.61 -24.63
C ASP A 425 6.11 -7.07 -24.29
N THR A 426 6.16 -5.79 -23.89
CA THR A 426 7.41 -5.12 -23.51
C THR A 426 7.24 -4.22 -22.31
N LEU A 427 8.16 -4.36 -21.36
CA LEU A 427 8.37 -3.41 -20.27
C LEU A 427 9.74 -2.76 -20.46
N ILE A 428 9.79 -1.43 -20.43
CA ILE A 428 11.02 -0.70 -20.71
C ILE A 428 11.41 0.16 -19.52
N LEU A 429 12.65 0.00 -19.04
CA LEU A 429 13.28 0.89 -18.09
C LEU A 429 14.31 1.73 -18.82
N ASN A 430 14.30 3.04 -18.62
CA ASN A 430 15.20 3.96 -19.32
C ASN A 430 15.83 4.96 -18.37
N TYR A 431 17.15 4.90 -18.21
CA TYR A 431 17.92 5.91 -17.49
C TYR A 431 18.58 6.88 -18.47
N ASP A 432 18.27 8.17 -18.33
CA ASP A 432 18.92 9.27 -19.06
C ASP A 432 19.86 10.03 -18.12
N ALA A 433 21.16 9.75 -18.23
CA ALA A 433 22.18 10.34 -17.37
C ALA A 433 22.33 11.86 -17.58
N LYS A 434 22.02 12.40 -18.78
CA LYS A 434 22.10 13.84 -19.07
C LYS A 434 20.97 14.60 -18.41
N LYS A 435 19.76 14.04 -18.46
CA LYS A 435 18.56 14.62 -17.82
C LYS A 435 18.46 14.29 -16.34
N GLN A 436 19.26 13.31 -15.88
CA GLN A 436 19.13 12.71 -14.55
C GLN A 436 17.70 12.25 -14.28
N THR A 437 17.15 11.44 -15.19
CA THR A 437 15.80 10.89 -15.06
C THR A 437 15.81 9.38 -15.26
N PHE A 438 14.95 8.71 -14.46
CA PHE A 438 14.61 7.31 -14.64
C PHE A 438 13.16 7.20 -15.09
N ALA A 439 12.90 6.39 -16.13
CA ALA A 439 11.57 6.26 -16.70
C ALA A 439 11.19 4.78 -16.86
N ILE A 440 9.93 4.48 -16.58
CA ILE A 440 9.32 3.16 -16.74
C ILE A 440 8.18 3.28 -17.74
N ASP A 441 8.25 2.49 -18.81
CA ASP A 441 7.22 2.41 -19.84
C ASP A 441 6.58 1.02 -19.81
N ARG A 442 5.40 0.94 -19.21
CA ARG A 442 4.59 -0.28 -19.13
C ARG A 442 3.42 -0.29 -20.12
N ARG A 443 3.31 0.72 -21.01
CA ARG A 443 2.19 0.88 -21.94
C ARG A 443 1.96 -0.31 -22.87
N ASN A 444 2.97 -1.15 -23.05
CA ASN A 444 2.90 -2.38 -23.85
C ASN A 444 3.31 -3.61 -23.04
N SER A 445 3.10 -3.61 -21.72
CA SER A 445 3.59 -4.65 -20.80
C SER A 445 2.68 -5.88 -20.72
N GLY A 446 1.59 -5.92 -21.49
CA GLY A 446 0.61 -7.01 -21.50
C GLY A 446 -0.82 -6.49 -21.44
N LYS A 447 -1.62 -6.95 -20.47
CA LYS A 447 -2.98 -6.45 -20.23
C LYS A 447 -2.90 -5.07 -19.57
N VAL A 448 -3.07 -4.02 -20.36
CA VAL A 448 -2.97 -2.61 -19.89
C VAL A 448 -4.26 -1.82 -20.10
N ASN A 449 -5.24 -2.37 -20.79
CA ASN A 449 -6.48 -1.70 -21.22
C ASN A 449 -7.69 -1.96 -20.30
N PHE A 450 -7.47 -2.60 -19.14
CA PHE A 450 -8.52 -2.79 -18.13
C PHE A 450 -8.87 -1.46 -17.41
N GLU A 451 -7.93 -0.51 -17.40
CA GLU A 451 -8.13 0.85 -16.90
C GLU A 451 -7.22 1.81 -17.66
N LYS A 452 -7.77 2.94 -18.14
CA LYS A 452 -7.03 3.91 -18.96
C LYS A 452 -5.78 4.44 -18.24
N SER A 453 -5.90 4.81 -16.98
CA SER A 453 -4.81 5.36 -16.17
C SER A 453 -3.64 4.40 -15.95
N PHE A 454 -3.83 3.09 -16.15
CA PHE A 454 -2.78 2.08 -15.97
C PHE A 454 -1.70 2.14 -17.04
N GLY A 455 -2.11 2.28 -18.32
CA GLY A 455 -1.21 2.19 -19.47
C GLY A 455 -1.14 3.45 -20.32
N GLU A 456 -1.55 4.63 -19.84
CA GLU A 456 -1.66 5.81 -20.72
C GLU A 456 -0.33 6.57 -20.90
N LYS A 457 0.59 6.51 -19.95
CA LYS A 457 1.81 7.32 -19.97
C LYS A 457 3.06 6.58 -19.50
N ILE A 458 4.21 7.16 -19.81
CA ILE A 458 5.51 6.76 -19.26
C ILE A 458 5.65 7.41 -17.88
N HIS A 459 5.98 6.62 -16.88
CA HIS A 459 6.28 7.11 -15.53
C HIS A 459 7.71 7.63 -15.53
N THR A 460 7.92 8.89 -15.20
CA THR A 460 9.25 9.52 -15.25
C THR A 460 9.55 10.23 -13.93
N THR A 461 10.73 9.97 -13.40
CA THR A 461 11.18 10.49 -12.11
C THR A 461 12.54 11.17 -12.26
N PRO A 462 12.70 12.42 -11.79
CA PRO A 462 14.02 13.02 -11.59
C PRO A 462 14.83 12.24 -10.56
N THR A 463 16.12 12.01 -10.85
CA THR A 463 17.03 11.24 -9.99
C THR A 463 18.33 12.01 -9.70
N PRO A 464 18.26 13.24 -9.14
CA PRO A 464 19.44 14.08 -8.93
C PRO A 464 20.45 13.50 -7.94
N ASN A 465 20.03 12.59 -7.07
CA ASN A 465 20.92 11.93 -6.10
C ASN A 465 21.68 10.72 -6.66
N LEU A 466 21.49 10.36 -7.94
CA LEU A 466 22.35 9.36 -8.62
C LEU A 466 23.63 10.02 -9.13
N ILE A 467 24.48 10.47 -8.21
CA ILE A 467 25.72 11.24 -8.50
C ILE A 467 26.98 10.40 -8.64
N SER A 468 26.95 9.14 -8.21
CA SER A 468 28.12 8.25 -8.26
C SER A 468 28.54 7.97 -9.70
N LYS A 469 29.83 7.61 -9.91
CA LYS A 469 30.35 7.21 -11.23
C LYS A 469 29.70 5.94 -11.78
N SER A 470 29.08 5.16 -10.92
CA SER A 470 28.41 3.91 -11.20
C SER A 470 27.04 3.89 -10.50
N ILE A 471 26.07 3.25 -11.09
CA ILE A 471 24.74 3.04 -10.53
C ILE A 471 24.58 1.54 -10.32
N ASP A 472 24.15 1.18 -9.12
CA ASP A 472 23.81 -0.17 -8.75
C ASP A 472 22.32 -0.41 -9.06
N PHE A 473 22.03 -1.48 -9.78
CA PHE A 473 20.68 -1.91 -10.11
C PHE A 473 20.39 -3.22 -9.38
N GLN A 474 19.32 -3.24 -8.61
CA GLN A 474 18.66 -4.45 -8.13
C GLN A 474 17.23 -4.43 -8.66
N ILE A 475 16.87 -5.40 -9.47
CA ILE A 475 15.58 -5.49 -10.16
C ILE A 475 14.97 -6.84 -9.80
N ILE A 476 13.76 -6.82 -9.25
CA ILE A 476 13.05 -8.00 -8.79
C ILE A 476 11.73 -8.09 -9.56
N LEU A 477 11.50 -9.20 -10.26
CA LEU A 477 10.28 -9.47 -11.00
C LEU A 477 9.53 -10.63 -10.36
N ASP A 478 8.24 -10.42 -10.15
CA ASP A 478 7.27 -11.48 -9.87
C ASP A 478 6.26 -11.56 -11.02
N TRP A 479 5.33 -12.48 -10.97
CA TRP A 479 4.40 -12.74 -12.08
C TRP A 479 3.56 -11.52 -12.48
N SER A 480 3.31 -10.62 -11.55
CA SER A 480 2.52 -9.41 -11.80
C SER A 480 3.14 -8.12 -11.26
N SER A 481 4.44 -8.11 -11.00
CA SER A 481 5.10 -6.91 -10.49
C SER A 481 6.59 -6.82 -10.87
N ILE A 482 7.10 -5.60 -10.79
CA ILE A 482 8.53 -5.30 -10.79
C ILE A 482 8.85 -4.31 -9.68
N GLU A 483 9.85 -4.62 -8.87
CA GLU A 483 10.44 -3.71 -7.88
C GLU A 483 11.88 -3.40 -8.28
N ILE A 484 12.26 -2.13 -8.28
CA ILE A 484 13.57 -1.65 -8.73
C ILE A 484 14.19 -0.82 -7.62
N PHE A 485 15.42 -1.13 -7.25
CA PHE A 485 16.20 -0.42 -6.25
C PHE A 485 17.49 0.07 -6.89
N LEU A 486 17.69 1.39 -6.87
CA LEU A 486 18.90 2.02 -7.40
C LEU A 486 19.77 2.52 -6.25
N ASN A 487 21.07 2.24 -6.29
CA ASN A 487 22.07 2.65 -5.29
C ASN A 487 21.60 2.36 -3.86
N GLU A 488 21.44 1.08 -3.53
CA GLU A 488 21.00 0.64 -2.19
C GLU A 488 19.65 1.25 -1.77
N GLY A 489 18.74 1.49 -2.73
CA GLY A 489 17.40 2.01 -2.46
C GLY A 489 17.31 3.52 -2.22
N VAL A 490 18.29 4.31 -2.68
CA VAL A 490 18.18 5.78 -2.77
C VAL A 490 16.99 6.18 -3.65
N TYR A 491 16.74 5.41 -4.69
CA TYR A 491 15.49 5.44 -5.46
C TYR A 491 14.91 4.06 -5.55
N THR A 492 13.62 3.96 -5.30
CA THR A 492 12.84 2.73 -5.44
C THR A 492 11.65 2.96 -6.36
N PHE A 493 11.28 1.92 -7.10
CA PHE A 493 10.14 1.95 -8.01
C PHE A 493 9.41 0.62 -7.93
N THR A 494 8.13 0.67 -7.66
CA THR A 494 7.23 -0.48 -7.67
C THR A 494 6.16 -0.29 -8.73
N GLU A 495 6.04 -1.25 -9.64
CA GLU A 495 5.05 -1.24 -10.70
C GLU A 495 4.34 -2.58 -10.82
N GLN A 496 3.01 -2.58 -10.88
CA GLN A 496 2.27 -3.73 -11.34
C GLN A 496 2.42 -3.90 -12.86
N ILE A 497 2.48 -5.14 -13.30
CA ILE A 497 2.55 -5.55 -14.70
C ILE A 497 1.65 -6.78 -14.89
N PHE A 498 1.03 -6.92 -16.05
CA PHE A 498 0.16 -8.07 -16.34
C PHE A 498 0.47 -8.64 -17.72
N PRO A 499 1.67 -9.24 -17.92
CA PRO A 499 2.08 -9.75 -19.23
C PRO A 499 1.19 -10.90 -19.69
N ASN A 500 0.86 -10.96 -20.99
CA ASN A 500 0.05 -12.04 -21.55
C ASN A 500 0.77 -13.40 -21.52
N GLN A 501 2.10 -13.37 -21.49
CA GLN A 501 2.98 -14.52 -21.23
C GLN A 501 4.17 -14.05 -20.38
N PRO A 502 4.83 -14.93 -19.60
CA PRO A 502 6.01 -14.57 -18.84
C PRO A 502 7.09 -13.91 -19.73
N TYR A 503 7.74 -12.87 -19.22
CA TYR A 503 8.94 -12.35 -19.87
C TYR A 503 10.06 -13.39 -19.82
N THR A 504 10.74 -13.57 -20.93
CA THR A 504 11.86 -14.52 -21.08
C THR A 504 13.12 -13.89 -21.62
N LYS A 505 13.05 -12.62 -22.06
CA LYS A 505 14.16 -11.91 -22.67
C LYS A 505 14.40 -10.57 -21.97
N LEU A 506 15.65 -10.31 -21.60
CA LEU A 506 16.14 -8.99 -21.18
C LEU A 506 17.17 -8.50 -22.19
N LYS A 507 16.90 -7.36 -22.85
CA LYS A 507 17.86 -6.67 -23.69
C LYS A 507 18.35 -5.42 -22.98
N ILE A 508 19.68 -5.31 -22.80
CA ILE A 508 20.35 -4.13 -22.26
C ILE A 508 21.00 -3.36 -23.39
N GLN A 509 20.68 -2.09 -23.56
CA GLN A 509 21.16 -1.21 -24.64
C GLN A 509 21.75 0.09 -24.09
N SER A 510 22.68 0.70 -24.82
CA SER A 510 23.20 2.03 -24.49
C SER A 510 23.53 2.84 -25.74
N THR A 511 23.30 4.16 -25.66
CA THR A 511 23.71 5.14 -26.70
C THR A 511 25.19 5.52 -26.61
N LYS A 512 25.90 5.06 -25.58
CA LYS A 512 27.33 5.25 -25.31
C LYS A 512 28.00 3.90 -25.09
N ASN A 513 29.32 3.81 -25.18
CA ASN A 513 30.03 2.62 -24.71
C ASN A 513 29.75 2.45 -23.20
N GLN A 514 29.23 1.28 -22.82
CA GLN A 514 28.80 0.97 -21.45
C GLN A 514 29.47 -0.33 -20.99
N TYR A 515 29.90 -0.34 -19.75
CA TYR A 515 30.38 -1.53 -19.06
C TYR A 515 29.39 -1.89 -17.97
N ILE A 516 28.83 -3.07 -18.08
CA ILE A 516 27.99 -3.68 -17.04
C ILE A 516 28.90 -4.61 -16.26
N LYS A 517 28.96 -4.41 -14.94
CA LYS A 517 29.80 -5.22 -14.04
C LYS A 517 28.94 -6.04 -13.09
N ASN A 518 29.49 -7.19 -12.70
CA ASN A 518 28.89 -8.07 -11.68
C ASN A 518 27.41 -8.41 -11.99
N ILE A 519 27.11 -8.69 -13.26
CA ILE A 519 25.73 -9.04 -13.61
C ILE A 519 25.42 -10.45 -13.13
N VAL A 520 24.35 -10.55 -12.34
CA VAL A 520 23.85 -11.79 -11.74
C VAL A 520 22.37 -11.93 -12.02
N PHE A 521 21.96 -13.11 -12.48
CA PHE A 521 20.56 -13.53 -12.58
C PHE A 521 20.32 -14.61 -11.53
N GLN A 522 19.32 -14.42 -10.71
CA GLN A 522 18.94 -15.33 -9.64
C GLN A 522 17.46 -15.67 -9.78
N SER A 523 17.11 -16.94 -9.68
CA SER A 523 15.72 -17.34 -9.50
C SER A 523 15.30 -17.09 -8.06
N VAL A 524 14.03 -16.75 -7.87
CA VAL A 524 13.42 -16.56 -6.55
C VAL A 524 12.54 -17.77 -6.25
N LYS A 525 12.72 -18.40 -5.09
CA LYS A 525 11.87 -19.50 -4.65
C LYS A 525 10.47 -18.98 -4.31
N GLY A 526 9.44 -19.67 -4.76
CA GLY A 526 8.06 -19.40 -4.34
C GLY A 526 7.84 -19.71 -2.85
N ILE A 527 6.85 -19.04 -2.28
CA ILE A 527 6.52 -19.14 -0.83
C ILE A 527 5.17 -19.82 -0.58
N TRP A 528 4.42 -20.09 -1.63
CA TRP A 528 3.09 -20.69 -1.60
C TRP A 528 3.10 -22.17 -1.99
#